data_3b1021deab69fa481d7eb0e41943bebf
#
_entry.id   3b1021deab69fa481d7eb0e41943bebf
#
_cell.length_a   1.000
_cell.length_b   1.000
_cell.length_c   1.000
_cell.angle_alpha   90.00
_cell.angle_beta   90.00
_cell.angle_gamma   90.00
#
_symmetry.space_group_name_H-M   'P 1'
#
loop_
_entity.id
_entity.type
_entity.pdbx_description
1 polymer ?
#
loop_
_entity_poly.entity_id
_entity_poly.type
_entity_poly.pdbx_seq_one_letter_code
_entity_poly.pdbx_strand_id
1 'polypeptide(L)'
;MTPSQGAIHREQRRQAWAIHGGPVGLGVAALGVALARLPLPSRRLRERLFRTVFGKKYPPGLNEAEMDRPLAEYPTLNALFTRGVRPEFRPIPAGTPQFLSPCDGTVQDVGRVERGRILTLKRIEYTLESLLPGTDTAAFEGGHFAVVFLSPIDCHRVFAPQDGELHEATHVPGSRLLVHPPFQRAEFPVYTLNERVAFRFTTPLGPCALVMVAGWGVGNITLPAAPDFRPRQRELATKTWAPPLPVRRGEWVATFELGSTVVLVVPPRDEVTPLVSPNDKVRYGQPLFTYPG
;
A
#
# COMPACT_ATOMS: atom_id res chain seq x y z
N MET A 1 30.01 18.53 14.62
CA MET A 1 28.54 18.74 14.70
C MET A 1 27.88 17.65 13.85
N THR A 2 27.23 16.71 14.47
CA THR A 2 26.46 15.67 13.76
C THR A 2 25.23 16.31 13.11
N PRO A 3 24.94 16.07 11.82
CA PRO A 3 23.77 16.62 11.17
C PRO A 3 22.48 16.15 11.89
N SER A 4 21.51 17.04 12.06
CA SER A 4 20.23 16.65 12.63
C SER A 4 19.55 15.60 11.74
N GLN A 5 18.76 14.67 12.30
CA GLN A 5 18.03 13.66 11.53
C GLN A 5 17.21 14.30 10.40
N GLY A 6 16.63 15.47 10.63
CA GLY A 6 15.90 16.22 9.60
C GLY A 6 16.76 16.76 8.46
N ALA A 7 18.05 17.02 8.70
CA ALA A 7 19.00 17.41 7.66
C ALA A 7 19.38 16.20 6.78
N ILE A 8 19.61 15.05 7.41
CA ILE A 8 19.90 13.78 6.71
C ILE A 8 18.71 13.40 5.82
N HIS A 9 17.49 13.46 6.32
CA HIS A 9 16.29 13.18 5.53
C HIS A 9 16.11 14.14 4.36
N ARG A 10 16.40 15.43 4.53
CA ARG A 10 16.31 16.39 3.42
C ARG A 10 17.33 16.10 2.33
N GLU A 11 18.55 15.75 2.69
CA GLU A 11 19.59 15.40 1.73
C GLU A 11 19.28 14.10 0.98
N GLN A 12 18.83 13.07 1.68
CA GLN A 12 18.39 11.82 1.06
C GLN A 12 17.23 12.05 0.06
N ARG A 13 16.24 12.87 0.41
CA ARG A 13 15.15 13.26 -0.50
C ARG A 13 15.68 13.99 -1.73
N ARG A 14 16.62 14.91 -1.54
CA ARG A 14 17.23 15.68 -2.63
C ARG A 14 17.98 14.79 -3.61
N GLN A 15 18.77 13.84 -3.10
CA GLN A 15 19.51 12.87 -3.92
C GLN A 15 18.57 11.92 -4.64
N ALA A 16 17.53 11.41 -3.96
CA ALA A 16 16.52 10.57 -4.57
C ALA A 16 15.74 11.31 -5.67
N TRP A 17 15.47 12.59 -5.50
CA TRP A 17 14.85 13.44 -6.53
C TRP A 17 15.74 13.58 -7.77
N ALA A 18 17.03 13.76 -7.59
CA ALA A 18 17.97 13.82 -8.72
C ALA A 18 17.97 12.53 -9.55
N ILE A 19 17.87 11.36 -8.88
CA ILE A 19 17.79 10.05 -9.54
C ILE A 19 16.49 9.90 -10.34
N HIS A 20 15.37 10.46 -9.87
CA HIS A 20 14.04 10.32 -10.49
C HIS A 20 13.69 11.48 -11.44
N GLY A 21 14.65 12.29 -11.85
CA GLY A 21 14.45 13.38 -12.81
C GLY A 21 14.08 14.74 -12.21
N GLY A 22 14.29 14.92 -10.91
CA GLY A 22 14.13 16.20 -10.22
C GLY A 22 12.76 16.86 -10.43
N PRO A 23 12.71 18.21 -10.52
CA PRO A 23 11.46 18.94 -10.75
C PRO A 23 10.75 18.58 -12.06
N VAL A 24 11.53 18.23 -13.11
CA VAL A 24 10.98 17.85 -14.42
C VAL A 24 10.25 16.51 -14.30
N GLY A 25 10.86 15.49 -13.67
CA GLY A 25 10.22 14.21 -13.44
C GLY A 25 8.95 14.32 -12.60
N LEU A 26 8.94 15.21 -11.60
CA LEU A 26 7.75 15.51 -10.83
C LEU A 26 6.66 16.18 -11.67
N GLY A 27 7.01 17.13 -12.53
CA GLY A 27 6.09 17.78 -13.46
C GLY A 27 5.45 16.78 -14.41
N VAL A 28 6.25 15.88 -14.99
CA VAL A 28 5.76 14.79 -15.85
C VAL A 28 4.82 13.85 -15.08
N ALA A 29 5.16 13.47 -13.85
CA ALA A 29 4.29 12.64 -13.02
C ALA A 29 2.96 13.34 -12.69
N ALA A 30 3.01 14.62 -12.30
CA ALA A 30 1.83 15.42 -12.01
C ALA A 30 0.91 15.57 -13.24
N LEU A 31 1.50 15.82 -14.40
CA LEU A 31 0.77 15.87 -15.69
C LEU A 31 0.14 14.50 -16.00
N GLY A 32 0.88 13.40 -15.83
CA GLY A 32 0.37 12.04 -16.03
C GLY A 32 -0.84 11.75 -15.12
N VAL A 33 -0.78 12.13 -13.84
CA VAL A 33 -1.90 12.00 -12.89
C VAL A 33 -3.10 12.85 -13.32
N ALA A 34 -2.87 14.09 -13.78
CA ALA A 34 -3.93 14.96 -14.26
C ALA A 34 -4.60 14.37 -15.52
N LEU A 35 -3.83 13.92 -16.48
CA LEU A 35 -4.33 13.27 -17.71
C LEU A 35 -5.10 11.97 -17.40
N ALA A 36 -4.63 11.19 -16.42
CA ALA A 36 -5.30 9.95 -16.02
C ALA A 36 -6.71 10.18 -15.44
N ARG A 37 -7.03 11.39 -15.01
CA ARG A 37 -8.34 11.80 -14.49
C ARG A 37 -9.27 12.40 -15.54
N LEU A 38 -8.77 12.68 -16.75
CA LEU A 38 -9.60 13.22 -17.82
C LEU A 38 -10.52 12.14 -18.38
N PRO A 39 -11.81 12.43 -18.55
CA PRO A 39 -12.74 11.49 -19.13
C PRO A 39 -12.45 11.29 -20.63
N LEU A 40 -12.42 10.03 -21.03
CA LEU A 40 -12.27 9.66 -22.43
C LEU A 40 -13.67 9.52 -23.05
N PRO A 41 -13.99 10.26 -24.11
CA PRO A 41 -15.37 10.40 -24.59
C PRO A 41 -15.95 9.15 -25.24
N SER A 42 -15.11 8.36 -25.92
CA SER A 42 -15.55 7.20 -26.71
C SER A 42 -15.29 5.86 -25.98
N ARG A 43 -16.33 4.99 -25.92
CA ARG A 43 -16.18 3.62 -25.41
C ARG A 43 -15.10 2.83 -26.17
N ARG A 44 -15.06 2.93 -27.50
CA ARG A 44 -14.06 2.24 -28.34
C ARG A 44 -12.65 2.76 -28.09
N LEU A 45 -12.51 4.08 -27.90
CA LEU A 45 -11.22 4.70 -27.58
C LEU A 45 -10.69 4.23 -26.22
N ARG A 46 -11.55 4.19 -25.18
CA ARG A 46 -11.22 3.68 -23.85
C ARG A 46 -10.70 2.26 -23.92
N GLU A 47 -11.46 1.38 -24.53
CA GLU A 47 -11.12 -0.04 -24.65
C GLU A 47 -9.77 -0.24 -25.37
N ARG A 48 -9.59 0.41 -26.52
CA ARG A 48 -8.34 0.33 -27.29
C ARG A 48 -7.15 0.88 -26.50
N LEU A 49 -7.30 2.04 -25.88
CA LEU A 49 -6.24 2.68 -25.09
C LEU A 49 -5.86 1.82 -23.89
N PHE A 50 -6.85 1.38 -23.11
CA PHE A 50 -6.60 0.61 -21.89
C PHE A 50 -5.96 -0.75 -22.20
N ARG A 51 -6.46 -1.49 -23.20
CA ARG A 51 -5.80 -2.72 -23.65
C ARG A 51 -4.38 -2.50 -24.15
N THR A 52 -4.13 -1.39 -24.86
CA THR A 52 -2.78 -1.07 -25.33
C THR A 52 -1.84 -0.74 -24.18
N VAL A 53 -2.25 0.12 -23.26
CA VAL A 53 -1.44 0.55 -22.12
C VAL A 53 -1.12 -0.63 -21.21
N PHE A 54 -2.15 -1.39 -20.79
CA PHE A 54 -1.96 -2.47 -19.83
C PHE A 54 -1.47 -3.77 -20.46
N GLY A 55 -1.89 -4.09 -21.69
CA GLY A 55 -1.48 -5.33 -22.35
C GLY A 55 -0.02 -5.31 -22.83
N LYS A 56 0.42 -4.21 -23.46
CA LYS A 56 1.79 -4.12 -23.99
C LYS A 56 2.84 -3.85 -22.92
N LYS A 57 2.52 -2.97 -21.97
CA LYS A 57 3.49 -2.51 -20.97
C LYS A 57 3.58 -3.42 -19.74
N TYR A 58 2.50 -4.13 -19.42
CA TYR A 58 2.37 -4.95 -18.22
C TYR A 58 1.78 -6.34 -18.54
N PRO A 59 2.52 -7.24 -19.20
CA PRO A 59 2.05 -8.61 -19.45
C PRO A 59 1.76 -9.35 -18.13
N PRO A 60 0.73 -10.19 -18.06
CA PRO A 60 -0.22 -10.60 -19.12
C PRO A 60 -1.35 -9.62 -19.38
N GLY A 61 -1.36 -8.43 -18.79
CA GLY A 61 -2.43 -7.44 -18.92
C GLY A 61 -3.50 -7.57 -17.81
N LEU A 62 -4.60 -6.81 -17.99
CA LEU A 62 -5.72 -6.85 -17.05
C LEU A 62 -6.53 -8.14 -17.22
N ASN A 63 -6.90 -8.78 -16.14
CA ASN A 63 -7.89 -9.84 -16.16
C ASN A 63 -9.30 -9.24 -16.20
N GLU A 64 -9.83 -9.05 -17.41
CA GLU A 64 -11.15 -8.44 -17.60
C GLU A 64 -12.28 -9.26 -16.96
N ALA A 65 -12.08 -10.58 -16.78
CA ALA A 65 -13.07 -11.44 -16.15
C ALA A 65 -13.29 -11.14 -14.66
N GLU A 66 -12.28 -10.64 -13.97
CA GLU A 66 -12.35 -10.30 -12.55
C GLU A 66 -12.87 -8.89 -12.27
N MET A 67 -12.98 -8.03 -13.28
CA MET A 67 -13.32 -6.62 -13.10
C MET A 67 -14.79 -6.44 -12.71
N ASP A 68 -15.07 -5.46 -11.84
CA ASP A 68 -16.42 -5.13 -11.36
C ASP A 68 -17.35 -4.61 -12.47
N ARG A 69 -16.79 -4.17 -13.61
CA ARG A 69 -17.53 -3.74 -14.80
C ARG A 69 -16.70 -3.93 -16.07
N PRO A 70 -17.32 -3.91 -17.26
CA PRO A 70 -16.64 -3.97 -18.54
C PRO A 70 -15.60 -2.84 -18.72
N LEU A 71 -14.47 -3.14 -19.35
CA LEU A 71 -13.34 -2.22 -19.55
C LEU A 71 -13.76 -0.87 -20.17
N ALA A 72 -14.69 -0.90 -21.15
CA ALA A 72 -15.18 0.29 -21.80
C ALA A 72 -16.04 1.23 -20.93
N GLU A 73 -16.45 0.78 -19.75
CA GLU A 73 -17.31 1.55 -18.83
C GLU A 73 -16.53 2.43 -17.85
N TYR A 74 -15.21 2.24 -17.72
CA TYR A 74 -14.39 3.13 -16.92
C TYR A 74 -14.16 4.44 -17.68
N PRO A 75 -14.66 5.58 -17.15
CA PRO A 75 -14.60 6.85 -17.88
C PRO A 75 -13.18 7.42 -18.00
N THR A 76 -12.31 7.08 -17.06
CA THR A 76 -10.94 7.60 -16.94
C THR A 76 -9.96 6.48 -16.65
N LEU A 77 -8.67 6.72 -16.90
CA LEU A 77 -7.61 5.80 -16.50
C LEU A 77 -7.58 5.62 -14.97
N ASN A 78 -7.79 6.70 -14.21
CA ASN A 78 -7.86 6.64 -12.76
C ASN A 78 -9.02 5.76 -12.27
N ALA A 79 -10.20 5.86 -12.90
CA ALA A 79 -11.34 5.00 -12.56
C ALA A 79 -11.03 3.51 -12.81
N LEU A 80 -10.31 3.20 -13.89
CA LEU A 80 -9.84 1.84 -14.15
C LEU A 80 -8.81 1.37 -13.11
N PHE A 81 -7.92 2.23 -12.69
CA PHE A 81 -6.93 1.93 -11.66
C PHE A 81 -7.57 1.60 -10.31
N THR A 82 -8.58 2.37 -9.92
CA THR A 82 -9.30 2.22 -8.64
C THR A 82 -10.47 1.24 -8.70
N ARG A 83 -10.52 0.43 -9.77
CA ARG A 83 -11.58 -0.56 -10.01
C ARG A 83 -11.76 -1.53 -8.85
N GLY A 84 -12.97 -2.05 -8.72
CA GLY A 84 -13.24 -3.22 -7.90
C GLY A 84 -12.90 -4.53 -8.63
N VAL A 85 -12.86 -5.58 -7.84
CA VAL A 85 -12.82 -6.97 -8.32
C VAL A 85 -14.12 -7.63 -7.88
N ARG A 86 -14.70 -8.47 -8.74
CA ARG A 86 -15.92 -9.20 -8.41
C ARG A 86 -15.67 -10.17 -7.26
N PRO A 87 -16.53 -10.21 -6.22
CA PRO A 87 -16.31 -10.97 -4.99
C PRO A 87 -16.03 -12.46 -5.21
N GLU A 88 -16.64 -13.07 -6.22
CA GLU A 88 -16.44 -14.48 -6.54
C GLU A 88 -14.99 -14.86 -6.89
N PHE A 89 -14.17 -13.88 -7.30
CA PHE A 89 -12.74 -14.08 -7.56
C PHE A 89 -11.85 -13.81 -6.35
N ARG A 90 -12.43 -13.41 -5.24
CA ARG A 90 -11.72 -13.10 -3.98
C ARG A 90 -12.47 -13.70 -2.80
N PRO A 91 -12.56 -15.03 -2.71
CA PRO A 91 -13.20 -15.68 -1.57
C PRO A 91 -12.43 -15.33 -0.29
N ILE A 92 -13.15 -14.86 0.72
CA ILE A 92 -12.60 -14.54 2.03
C ILE A 92 -12.80 -15.75 2.95
N PRO A 93 -11.72 -16.38 3.45
CA PRO A 93 -11.86 -17.53 4.35
C PRO A 93 -12.51 -17.13 5.67
N ALA A 94 -13.46 -17.92 6.12
CA ALA A 94 -14.19 -17.69 7.36
C ALA A 94 -13.51 -18.41 8.53
N GLY A 95 -13.54 -17.79 9.72
CA GLY A 95 -13.26 -18.46 11.00
C GLY A 95 -11.83 -18.91 11.26
N THR A 96 -10.86 -18.58 10.42
CA THR A 96 -9.47 -19.02 10.59
C THR A 96 -8.62 -17.98 11.34
N PRO A 97 -7.72 -18.41 12.25
CA PRO A 97 -6.80 -17.51 12.93
C PRO A 97 -5.67 -17.08 11.98
N GLN A 98 -5.99 -16.30 10.98
CA GLN A 98 -5.08 -15.90 9.91
C GLN A 98 -5.13 -14.39 9.68
N PHE A 99 -3.98 -13.79 9.34
CA PHE A 99 -3.96 -12.48 8.68
C PHE A 99 -3.90 -12.66 7.17
N LEU A 100 -4.81 -11.97 6.49
CA LEU A 100 -4.97 -12.06 5.05
C LEU A 100 -4.17 -10.97 4.34
N SER A 101 -3.84 -11.21 3.07
CA SER A 101 -3.28 -10.18 2.21
C SER A 101 -4.26 -9.01 2.10
N PRO A 102 -3.82 -7.79 2.44
CA PRO A 102 -4.67 -6.62 2.34
C PRO A 102 -4.83 -6.11 0.91
N CYS A 103 -4.10 -6.64 -0.04
CA CYS A 103 -4.13 -6.20 -1.45
C CYS A 103 -3.69 -7.29 -2.40
N ASP A 104 -3.99 -7.10 -3.69
CA ASP A 104 -3.37 -7.87 -4.77
C ASP A 104 -1.93 -7.38 -4.97
N GLY A 105 -1.02 -8.27 -5.36
CA GLY A 105 0.34 -7.86 -5.67
C GLY A 105 1.38 -8.96 -5.65
N THR A 106 2.63 -8.57 -5.48
CA THR A 106 3.77 -9.47 -5.32
C THR A 106 4.40 -9.24 -3.95
N VAL A 107 4.58 -10.29 -3.19
CA VAL A 107 5.32 -10.23 -1.92
C VAL A 107 6.76 -9.84 -2.21
N GLN A 108 7.21 -8.73 -1.64
CA GLN A 108 8.59 -8.26 -1.76
C GLN A 108 9.45 -8.83 -0.65
N ASP A 109 8.92 -8.74 0.55
CA ASP A 109 9.59 -9.12 1.78
C ASP A 109 8.58 -9.72 2.75
N VAL A 110 9.03 -10.68 3.53
CA VAL A 110 8.33 -11.26 4.67
C VAL A 110 9.37 -11.61 5.73
N GLY A 111 9.08 -11.33 6.98
CA GLY A 111 10.05 -11.56 8.06
C GLY A 111 9.50 -11.22 9.43
N ARG A 112 10.41 -11.17 10.41
CA ARG A 112 10.11 -10.83 11.80
C ARG A 112 10.46 -9.38 12.10
N VAL A 113 9.74 -8.81 13.04
CA VAL A 113 10.07 -7.52 13.65
C VAL A 113 11.09 -7.79 14.75
N GLU A 114 12.25 -7.17 14.67
CA GLU A 114 13.33 -7.32 15.63
C GLU A 114 13.86 -5.95 16.05
N ARG A 115 13.94 -5.70 17.35
CA ARG A 115 14.43 -4.42 17.93
C ARG A 115 13.67 -3.21 17.37
N GLY A 116 12.35 -3.34 17.24
CA GLY A 116 11.49 -2.29 16.68
C GLY A 116 11.74 -2.00 15.19
N ARG A 117 12.28 -2.95 14.42
CA ARG A 117 12.69 -2.77 13.03
C ARG A 117 12.19 -3.89 12.13
N ILE A 118 12.04 -3.58 10.86
CA ILE A 118 11.90 -4.54 9.78
C ILE A 118 13.12 -4.46 8.85
N LEU A 119 13.66 -5.61 8.47
CA LEU A 119 14.78 -5.72 7.55
C LEU A 119 14.31 -6.39 6.26
N THR A 120 14.46 -5.70 5.14
CA THR A 120 14.11 -6.23 3.82
C THR A 120 15.23 -7.11 3.24
N LEU A 121 14.92 -7.93 2.25
CA LEU A 121 15.91 -8.74 1.52
C LEU A 121 17.04 -7.92 0.89
N LYS A 122 16.76 -6.66 0.56
CA LYS A 122 17.76 -5.71 0.05
C LYS A 122 18.61 -5.07 1.15
N ARG A 123 18.50 -5.57 2.39
CA ARG A 123 19.17 -5.03 3.58
C ARG A 123 18.85 -3.58 3.86
N ILE A 124 17.65 -3.13 3.48
CA ILE A 124 17.13 -1.84 3.86
C ILE A 124 16.38 -2.01 5.18
N GLU A 125 16.80 -1.26 6.17
CA GLU A 125 16.25 -1.28 7.51
C GLU A 125 15.26 -0.12 7.69
N TYR A 126 14.08 -0.42 8.25
CA TYR A 126 13.06 0.56 8.58
C TYR A 126 12.66 0.40 10.06
N THR A 127 12.74 1.48 10.83
CA THR A 127 12.20 1.46 12.19
C THR A 127 10.67 1.54 12.14
N LEU A 128 10.00 0.79 13.00
CA LEU A 128 8.54 0.86 13.10
C LEU A 128 8.07 2.25 13.54
N GLU A 129 8.81 2.93 14.42
CA GLU A 129 8.52 4.30 14.82
C GLU A 129 8.47 5.26 13.61
N SER A 130 9.40 5.10 12.66
CA SER A 130 9.40 5.90 11.44
C SER A 130 8.27 5.52 10.49
N LEU A 131 7.89 4.24 10.40
CA LEU A 131 6.79 3.76 9.55
C LEU A 131 5.42 4.14 10.13
N LEU A 132 5.27 4.07 11.46
CA LEU A 132 4.05 4.16 12.25
C LEU A 132 4.16 5.28 13.31
N PRO A 133 4.38 6.54 12.94
CA PRO A 133 4.57 7.62 13.91
C PRO A 133 3.32 7.77 14.79
N GLY A 134 3.56 7.90 16.10
CA GLY A 134 2.49 8.03 17.10
C GLY A 134 1.84 6.70 17.55
N THR A 135 2.28 5.57 17.00
CA THR A 135 1.81 4.25 17.40
C THR A 135 2.76 3.65 18.46
N ASP A 136 2.22 2.97 19.46
CA ASP A 136 3.03 2.13 20.35
C ASP A 136 3.55 0.92 19.55
N THR A 137 4.81 1.01 19.16
CA THR A 137 5.48 -0.01 18.34
C THR A 137 6.00 -1.18 19.14
N ALA A 138 6.06 -1.09 20.49
CA ALA A 138 6.50 -2.18 21.37
C ALA A 138 5.58 -3.40 21.25
N ALA A 139 4.29 -3.18 20.98
CA ALA A 139 3.31 -4.24 20.78
C ALA A 139 3.59 -5.15 19.56
N PHE A 140 4.49 -4.76 18.67
CA PHE A 140 4.88 -5.53 17.48
C PHE A 140 6.24 -6.22 17.62
N GLU A 141 6.97 -6.02 18.73
CA GLU A 141 8.28 -6.66 18.93
C GLU A 141 8.14 -8.19 18.90
N GLY A 142 8.98 -8.85 18.10
CA GLY A 142 8.88 -10.29 17.86
C GLY A 142 7.75 -10.72 16.92
N GLY A 143 6.91 -9.79 16.48
CA GLY A 143 5.86 -10.02 15.49
C GLY A 143 6.41 -10.25 14.08
N HIS A 144 5.51 -10.23 13.10
CA HIS A 144 5.89 -10.46 11.70
C HIS A 144 5.46 -9.29 10.82
N PHE A 145 6.09 -9.21 9.65
CA PHE A 145 5.70 -8.25 8.62
C PHE A 145 5.66 -8.90 7.24
N ALA A 146 4.86 -8.33 6.37
CA ALA A 146 4.88 -8.61 4.94
C ALA A 146 4.82 -7.31 4.15
N VAL A 147 5.57 -7.24 3.07
CA VAL A 147 5.58 -6.12 2.12
C VAL A 147 5.03 -6.62 0.80
N VAL A 148 3.94 -6.01 0.33
CA VAL A 148 3.29 -6.36 -0.94
C VAL A 148 3.36 -5.17 -1.90
N PHE A 149 3.96 -5.38 -3.05
CA PHE A 149 4.04 -4.41 -4.14
C PHE A 149 2.87 -4.58 -5.10
N LEU A 150 2.13 -3.52 -5.36
CA LEU A 150 1.04 -3.49 -6.32
C LEU A 150 1.56 -3.01 -7.69
N SER A 151 1.51 -3.88 -8.65
CA SER A 151 1.80 -3.55 -10.05
C SER A 151 0.60 -2.81 -10.66
N PRO A 152 0.78 -2.03 -11.74
CA PRO A 152 -0.33 -1.29 -12.36
C PRO A 152 -1.53 -2.13 -12.84
N ILE A 153 -1.36 -3.44 -13.00
CA ILE A 153 -2.46 -4.35 -13.36
C ILE A 153 -3.20 -4.94 -12.16
N ASP A 154 -2.65 -4.80 -10.95
CA ASP A 154 -3.27 -5.31 -9.72
C ASP A 154 -4.46 -4.44 -9.29
N CYS A 155 -5.31 -4.95 -8.40
CA CYS A 155 -6.35 -4.17 -7.76
C CYS A 155 -5.71 -3.19 -6.76
N HIS A 156 -5.99 -1.89 -6.90
CA HIS A 156 -5.41 -0.86 -6.04
C HIS A 156 -6.29 -0.47 -4.84
N ARG A 157 -7.37 -1.23 -4.58
CA ARG A 157 -8.09 -1.18 -3.31
C ARG A 157 -7.33 -1.97 -2.27
N VAL A 158 -7.40 -1.51 -1.03
CA VAL A 158 -6.75 -2.12 0.14
C VAL A 158 -7.83 -2.49 1.13
N PHE A 159 -7.70 -3.67 1.73
CA PHE A 159 -8.72 -4.35 2.50
C PHE A 159 -8.22 -4.68 3.92
N ALA A 160 -9.15 -4.76 4.86
CA ALA A 160 -8.83 -5.16 6.23
C ALA A 160 -8.25 -6.58 6.27
N PRO A 161 -7.08 -6.79 6.89
CA PRO A 161 -6.42 -8.10 6.89
C PRO A 161 -7.04 -9.11 7.86
N GLN A 162 -7.87 -8.64 8.81
CA GLN A 162 -8.57 -9.45 9.81
C GLN A 162 -9.83 -8.71 10.28
N ASP A 163 -10.76 -9.43 10.90
CA ASP A 163 -11.88 -8.85 11.66
C ASP A 163 -11.32 -8.03 12.82
N GLY A 164 -11.96 -6.91 13.15
CA GLY A 164 -11.51 -6.09 14.26
C GLY A 164 -12.06 -4.68 14.25
N GLU A 165 -11.30 -3.77 14.81
CA GLU A 165 -11.66 -2.38 14.95
C GLU A 165 -10.53 -1.48 14.42
N LEU A 166 -10.89 -0.56 13.53
CA LEU A 166 -10.00 0.49 13.03
C LEU A 166 -10.07 1.70 13.97
N HIS A 167 -8.95 2.04 14.59
CA HIS A 167 -8.85 3.14 15.53
C HIS A 167 -8.48 4.45 14.88
N GLU A 168 -7.49 4.41 13.99
CA GLU A 168 -6.95 5.63 13.37
C GLU A 168 -6.31 5.37 12.01
N ALA A 169 -6.24 6.43 11.23
CA ALA A 169 -5.46 6.54 10.02
C ALA A 169 -4.58 7.79 10.10
N THR A 170 -3.27 7.63 10.07
CA THR A 170 -2.29 8.71 10.17
C THR A 170 -1.63 8.94 8.82
N HIS A 171 -1.87 10.12 8.24
CA HIS A 171 -1.14 10.59 7.06
C HIS A 171 0.22 11.15 7.48
N VAL A 172 1.27 10.64 6.87
CA VAL A 172 2.64 11.10 7.03
C VAL A 172 3.09 11.73 5.72
N PRO A 173 3.38 13.03 5.71
CA PRO A 173 3.84 13.70 4.49
C PRO A 173 5.20 13.18 4.05
N GLY A 174 5.43 13.15 2.75
CA GLY A 174 6.67 12.64 2.19
C GLY A 174 6.83 12.90 0.71
N SER A 175 7.86 12.29 0.14
CA SER A 175 8.09 12.24 -1.30
C SER A 175 7.22 11.16 -1.95
N ARG A 176 7.34 11.00 -3.27
CA ARG A 176 6.72 9.92 -4.04
C ARG A 176 7.75 9.31 -4.97
N LEU A 177 8.75 8.71 -4.34
CA LEU A 177 9.84 8.04 -5.03
C LEU A 177 9.37 6.69 -5.55
N LEU A 178 10.05 6.15 -6.56
CA LEU A 178 9.77 4.81 -7.08
C LEU A 178 9.93 3.76 -5.98
N VAL A 179 8.85 3.04 -5.70
CA VAL A 179 8.83 1.92 -4.74
C VAL A 179 9.03 0.57 -5.43
N HIS A 180 9.11 0.55 -6.77
CA HIS A 180 9.33 -0.66 -7.53
C HIS A 180 10.70 -1.28 -7.18
N PRO A 181 10.77 -2.61 -6.93
CA PRO A 181 11.94 -3.28 -6.37
C PRO A 181 13.29 -3.00 -7.04
N PRO A 182 13.41 -2.98 -8.38
CA PRO A 182 14.67 -2.69 -9.06
C PRO A 182 15.28 -1.33 -8.71
N PHE A 183 14.46 -0.38 -8.24
CA PHE A 183 14.89 0.99 -7.89
C PHE A 183 15.12 1.21 -6.41
N GLN A 184 14.82 0.22 -5.57
CA GLN A 184 15.08 0.31 -4.13
C GLN A 184 16.58 0.14 -3.84
N ARG A 185 17.10 1.01 -3.01
CA ARG A 185 18.51 1.03 -2.58
C ARG A 185 18.62 1.31 -1.10
N ALA A 186 19.62 0.77 -0.45
CA ALA A 186 19.83 0.94 0.99
C ALA A 186 19.99 2.41 1.40
N GLU A 187 20.58 3.23 0.52
CA GLU A 187 20.77 4.67 0.75
C GLU A 187 19.47 5.46 0.72
N PHE A 188 18.38 4.88 0.18
CA PHE A 188 17.10 5.53 0.04
C PHE A 188 15.97 4.66 0.63
N PRO A 189 15.72 4.74 1.94
CA PRO A 189 14.66 3.97 2.59
C PRO A 189 13.27 4.52 2.18
N VAL A 190 12.82 4.14 0.97
CA VAL A 190 11.67 4.73 0.28
C VAL A 190 10.37 4.61 1.07
N TYR A 191 10.18 3.57 1.90
CA TYR A 191 8.95 3.41 2.66
C TYR A 191 8.78 4.47 3.75
N THR A 192 9.87 5.03 4.27
CA THR A 192 9.84 6.11 5.27
C THR A 192 10.06 7.50 4.65
N LEU A 193 10.67 7.58 3.46
CA LEU A 193 10.81 8.83 2.72
C LEU A 193 9.54 9.24 2.00
N ASN A 194 8.73 8.27 1.58
CA ASN A 194 7.53 8.53 0.82
C ASN A 194 6.34 8.90 1.70
N GLU A 195 5.45 9.67 1.09
CA GLU A 195 4.12 9.93 1.64
C GLU A 195 3.41 8.59 1.87
N ARG A 196 2.76 8.47 3.02
CA ARG A 196 2.06 7.24 3.41
C ARG A 196 0.88 7.49 4.32
N VAL A 197 -0.01 6.51 4.39
CA VAL A 197 -1.07 6.46 5.39
C VAL A 197 -0.89 5.18 6.19
N ALA A 198 -0.75 5.32 7.50
CA ALA A 198 -0.65 4.23 8.45
C ALA A 198 -1.99 4.03 9.17
N PHE A 199 -2.48 2.81 9.18
CA PHE A 199 -3.71 2.39 9.87
C PHE A 199 -3.37 1.55 11.09
N ARG A 200 -4.08 1.79 12.19
CA ARG A 200 -3.98 0.99 13.41
C ARG A 200 -5.29 0.27 13.68
N PHE A 201 -5.19 -1.05 13.80
CA PHE A 201 -6.31 -1.94 14.10
C PHE A 201 -6.07 -2.68 15.43
N THR A 202 -7.16 -3.02 16.08
CA THR A 202 -7.21 -4.09 17.10
C THR A 202 -7.97 -5.26 16.51
N THR A 203 -7.42 -6.46 16.63
CA THR A 203 -8.03 -7.69 16.10
C THR A 203 -8.10 -8.74 17.21
N PRO A 204 -8.89 -9.82 17.07
CA PRO A 204 -8.89 -10.95 18.01
C PRO A 204 -7.51 -11.61 18.17
N LEU A 205 -6.63 -11.44 17.18
CA LEU A 205 -5.26 -11.98 17.22
C LEU A 205 -4.26 -10.99 17.83
N GLY A 206 -4.67 -9.76 18.15
CA GLY A 206 -3.85 -8.69 18.71
C GLY A 206 -3.79 -7.44 17.82
N PRO A 207 -2.92 -6.47 18.15
CA PRO A 207 -2.79 -5.24 17.36
C PRO A 207 -2.23 -5.53 15.96
N CYS A 208 -2.71 -4.78 14.98
CA CYS A 208 -2.26 -4.88 13.59
C CYS A 208 -2.07 -3.49 13.02
N ALA A 209 -1.04 -3.30 12.23
CA ALA A 209 -0.79 -2.05 11.51
C ALA A 209 -0.64 -2.31 10.02
N LEU A 210 -1.19 -1.39 9.22
CA LEU A 210 -1.14 -1.44 7.77
C LEU A 210 -0.63 -0.09 7.26
N VAL A 211 0.46 -0.10 6.50
CA VAL A 211 1.06 1.12 5.96
C VAL A 211 0.93 1.13 4.46
N MET A 212 0.17 2.09 3.95
CA MET A 212 0.02 2.36 2.53
C MET A 212 1.08 3.38 2.08
N VAL A 213 2.09 2.94 1.35
CA VAL A 213 3.20 3.78 0.90
C VAL A 213 2.96 4.24 -0.54
N ALA A 214 2.83 5.53 -0.74
CA ALA A 214 2.67 6.12 -2.07
C ALA A 214 3.95 6.01 -2.90
N GLY A 215 3.85 5.57 -4.13
CA GLY A 215 4.95 5.51 -5.08
C GLY A 215 4.95 6.67 -6.09
N TRP A 216 5.88 6.63 -7.05
CA TRP A 216 5.95 7.60 -8.13
C TRP A 216 4.67 7.58 -8.98
N GLY A 217 4.12 8.77 -9.25
CA GLY A 217 2.88 8.90 -10.00
C GLY A 217 1.60 8.63 -9.21
N VAL A 218 1.67 8.29 -7.91
CA VAL A 218 0.47 8.15 -7.07
C VAL A 218 -0.27 9.47 -6.98
N GLY A 219 -1.54 9.43 -7.33
CA GLY A 219 -2.43 10.59 -7.31
C GLY A 219 -2.88 10.94 -5.90
N ASN A 220 -3.34 9.95 -5.14
CA ASN A 220 -3.90 10.13 -3.81
C ASN A 220 -4.04 8.78 -3.09
N ILE A 221 -4.31 8.82 -1.78
CA ILE A 221 -4.81 7.70 -0.98
C ILE A 221 -6.17 8.14 -0.43
N THR A 222 -7.22 7.40 -0.74
CA THR A 222 -8.60 7.72 -0.33
C THR A 222 -9.15 6.68 0.61
N LEU A 223 -9.97 7.10 1.58
CA LEU A 223 -10.58 6.27 2.59
C LEU A 223 -12.10 6.35 2.46
N PRO A 224 -12.82 5.24 2.19
CA PRO A 224 -14.31 5.26 2.13
C PRO A 224 -14.95 5.75 3.42
N ALA A 225 -14.41 5.34 4.57
CA ALA A 225 -14.92 5.72 5.89
C ALA A 225 -14.57 7.17 6.32
N ALA A 226 -13.75 7.87 5.54
CA ALA A 226 -13.37 9.26 5.80
C ALA A 226 -13.10 10.01 4.49
N PRO A 227 -14.12 10.29 3.68
CA PRO A 227 -13.96 10.90 2.35
C PRO A 227 -13.37 12.32 2.44
N ASP A 228 -13.51 12.99 3.59
CA ASP A 228 -12.94 14.30 3.84
C ASP A 228 -11.49 14.26 4.34
N PHE A 229 -11.02 13.09 4.75
CA PHE A 229 -9.61 12.91 5.10
C PHE A 229 -8.77 13.01 3.82
N ARG A 230 -8.04 14.11 3.72
CA ARG A 230 -7.23 14.41 2.54
C ARG A 230 -5.76 14.22 2.87
N PRO A 231 -5.14 13.10 2.48
CA PRO A 231 -3.67 13.02 2.35
C PRO A 231 -3.19 14.15 1.43
N ARG A 232 -1.90 14.38 1.34
CA ARG A 232 -1.25 15.51 0.66
C ARG A 232 -1.16 16.80 1.47
N GLN A 233 -1.36 16.71 2.76
CA GLN A 233 -1.05 17.82 3.65
C GLN A 233 0.47 17.93 3.83
N ARG A 234 0.95 19.11 4.17
CA ARG A 234 2.38 19.33 4.46
C ARG A 234 2.76 18.84 5.85
N GLU A 235 1.79 18.60 6.69
CA GLU A 235 1.93 18.21 8.09
C GLU A 235 1.33 16.82 8.30
N LEU A 236 1.77 16.18 9.38
CA LEU A 236 1.18 14.94 9.86
C LEU A 236 -0.26 15.21 10.26
N ALA A 237 -1.17 14.37 9.82
CA ALA A 237 -2.59 14.47 10.13
C ALA A 237 -3.14 13.09 10.49
N THR A 238 -3.87 13.01 11.60
CA THR A 238 -4.50 11.76 12.07
C THR A 238 -6.01 11.90 12.08
N LYS A 239 -6.69 10.96 11.46
CA LYS A 239 -8.12 10.70 11.62
C LYS A 239 -8.29 9.61 12.66
N THR A 240 -8.98 9.93 13.74
CA THR A 240 -9.34 8.97 14.80
C THR A 240 -10.84 8.71 14.76
N TRP A 241 -11.24 7.47 14.99
CA TRP A 241 -12.64 7.08 15.19
C TRP A 241 -12.89 6.81 16.66
N ALA A 242 -13.90 7.48 17.21
CA ALA A 242 -14.37 7.32 18.58
C ALA A 242 -15.92 7.26 18.60
N PRO A 243 -16.53 6.07 18.79
CA PRO A 243 -15.87 4.77 19.02
C PRO A 243 -15.08 4.27 17.79
N PRO A 244 -14.18 3.30 17.97
CA PRO A 244 -13.46 2.68 16.87
C PRO A 244 -14.43 2.08 15.83
N LEU A 245 -14.03 2.11 14.56
CA LEU A 245 -14.85 1.62 13.47
C LEU A 245 -14.73 0.10 13.34
N PRO A 246 -15.81 -0.68 13.53
CA PRO A 246 -15.79 -2.11 13.27
C PRO A 246 -15.49 -2.39 11.80
N VAL A 247 -14.59 -3.33 11.54
CA VAL A 247 -14.24 -3.77 10.18
C VAL A 247 -14.23 -5.29 10.10
N ARG A 248 -14.63 -5.81 8.96
CA ARG A 248 -14.55 -7.24 8.65
C ARG A 248 -13.32 -7.54 7.81
N ARG A 249 -12.74 -8.72 7.98
CA ARG A 249 -11.67 -9.18 7.10
C ARG A 249 -12.12 -9.13 5.63
N GLY A 250 -11.28 -8.60 4.76
CA GLY A 250 -11.65 -8.40 3.36
C GLY A 250 -12.56 -7.21 3.09
N GLU A 251 -12.90 -6.40 4.10
CA GLU A 251 -13.62 -5.14 3.91
C GLU A 251 -12.70 -4.07 3.30
N TRP A 252 -13.22 -3.32 2.33
CA TRP A 252 -12.48 -2.26 1.67
C TRP A 252 -12.27 -1.05 2.58
N VAL A 253 -11.00 -0.76 2.93
CA VAL A 253 -10.63 0.32 3.86
C VAL A 253 -9.96 1.51 3.21
N ALA A 254 -9.28 1.31 2.07
CA ALA A 254 -8.63 2.42 1.37
C ALA A 254 -8.35 2.10 -0.10
N THR A 255 -7.94 3.12 -0.87
CA THR A 255 -7.58 2.97 -2.29
C THR A 255 -6.37 3.83 -2.61
N PHE A 256 -5.44 3.29 -3.39
CA PHE A 256 -4.43 4.09 -4.06
C PHE A 256 -4.93 4.58 -5.43
N GLU A 257 -4.76 5.85 -5.69
CA GLU A 257 -4.87 6.39 -7.04
C GLU A 257 -3.49 6.37 -7.70
N LEU A 258 -3.18 5.29 -8.43
CA LEU A 258 -1.91 5.02 -9.13
C LEU A 258 -0.72 4.61 -8.24
N GLY A 259 -0.26 3.37 -8.39
CA GLY A 259 0.99 2.70 -8.01
C GLY A 259 1.53 2.75 -6.57
N SER A 260 1.85 1.57 -5.92
CA SER A 260 2.15 1.59 -4.49
C SER A 260 2.68 0.29 -3.88
N THR A 261 2.95 0.37 -2.59
CA THR A 261 3.36 -0.75 -1.74
C THR A 261 2.58 -0.71 -0.43
N VAL A 262 2.19 -1.87 0.07
CA VAL A 262 1.57 -2.03 1.38
C VAL A 262 2.52 -2.79 2.29
N VAL A 263 2.71 -2.29 3.51
CA VAL A 263 3.39 -3.01 4.59
C VAL A 263 2.35 -3.41 5.62
N LEU A 264 2.22 -4.70 5.87
CA LEU A 264 1.41 -5.26 6.95
C LEU A 264 2.34 -5.64 8.10
N VAL A 265 2.01 -5.21 9.31
CA VAL A 265 2.71 -5.59 10.55
C VAL A 265 1.70 -6.23 11.49
N VAL A 266 2.02 -7.41 11.97
CA VAL A 266 1.14 -8.25 12.80
C VAL A 266 1.80 -8.58 14.15
N PRO A 267 1.01 -8.86 15.20
CA PRO A 267 1.53 -9.00 16.55
C PRO A 267 2.38 -10.27 16.71
N PRO A 268 3.24 -10.31 17.74
CA PRO A 268 3.94 -11.52 18.11
C PRO A 268 2.97 -12.55 18.68
N ARG A 269 3.16 -13.80 18.30
CA ARG A 269 2.65 -14.99 18.97
C ARG A 269 3.61 -16.14 18.73
N ASP A 270 3.59 -17.12 19.61
CA ASP A 270 4.30 -18.37 19.38
C ASP A 270 3.73 -19.08 18.16
N GLU A 271 4.61 -19.76 17.41
CA GLU A 271 4.24 -20.60 16.27
C GLU A 271 3.54 -19.90 15.09
N VAL A 272 3.67 -18.57 14.95
CA VAL A 272 3.19 -17.89 13.72
C VAL A 272 3.98 -18.36 12.52
N THR A 273 3.25 -18.84 11.51
CA THR A 273 3.87 -19.34 10.29
C THR A 273 3.53 -18.41 9.12
N PRO A 274 4.54 -17.82 8.45
CA PRO A 274 4.35 -17.21 7.14
C PRO A 274 3.93 -18.28 6.11
N LEU A 275 2.89 -17.97 5.34
CA LEU A 275 2.36 -18.85 4.29
C LEU A 275 2.81 -18.43 2.89
N VAL A 276 3.64 -17.42 2.83
CA VAL A 276 4.14 -16.83 1.58
C VAL A 276 5.64 -16.58 1.67
N SER A 277 6.25 -16.53 0.50
CA SER A 277 7.67 -16.24 0.30
C SER A 277 7.85 -15.02 -0.61
N PRO A 278 9.00 -14.36 -0.58
CA PRO A 278 9.31 -13.30 -1.53
C PRO A 278 9.17 -13.76 -2.98
N ASN A 279 8.59 -12.90 -3.82
CA ASN A 279 8.16 -13.08 -5.21
C ASN A 279 6.86 -13.86 -5.40
N ASP A 280 6.22 -14.38 -4.37
CA ASP A 280 4.89 -14.95 -4.50
C ASP A 280 3.87 -13.90 -4.96
N LYS A 281 3.00 -14.28 -5.88
CA LYS A 281 1.83 -13.50 -6.26
C LYS A 281 0.71 -13.78 -5.27
N VAL A 282 0.19 -12.72 -4.69
CA VAL A 282 -0.94 -12.79 -3.75
C VAL A 282 -2.12 -11.98 -4.24
N ARG A 283 -3.30 -12.40 -3.80
CA ARG A 283 -4.57 -11.69 -3.99
C ARG A 283 -5.11 -11.28 -2.64
N TYR A 284 -5.80 -10.15 -2.55
CA TYR A 284 -6.43 -9.80 -1.28
C TYR A 284 -7.38 -10.91 -0.82
N GLY A 285 -7.41 -11.14 0.48
CA GLY A 285 -8.15 -12.26 1.06
C GLY A 285 -7.39 -13.58 1.14
N GLN A 286 -6.24 -13.74 0.49
CA GLN A 286 -5.38 -14.92 0.67
C GLN A 286 -4.61 -14.83 1.99
N PRO A 287 -4.46 -15.95 2.73
CA PRO A 287 -3.68 -15.94 3.97
C PRO A 287 -2.20 -15.61 3.73
N LEU A 288 -1.67 -14.67 4.54
CA LEU A 288 -0.23 -14.36 4.61
C LEU A 288 0.42 -15.00 5.82
N PHE A 289 -0.30 -15.02 6.94
CA PHE A 289 0.16 -15.59 8.20
C PHE A 289 -0.94 -16.44 8.83
N THR A 290 -0.56 -17.59 9.38
CA THR A 290 -1.45 -18.40 10.21
C THR A 290 -0.95 -18.41 11.65
N TYR A 291 -1.89 -18.42 12.57
CA TYR A 291 -1.68 -18.43 14.00
C TYR A 291 -2.20 -19.76 14.56
N PRO A 292 -1.59 -20.32 15.59
CA PRO A 292 -2.15 -21.51 16.24
C PRO A 292 -3.55 -21.20 16.76
N GLY A 293 -4.45 -22.17 16.62
CA GLY A 293 -5.85 -22.08 17.03
C GLY A 293 -6.02 -22.13 18.55
#